data_e7f774a5ce85a10627d17921cd196cec
#
_entry.id   e7f774a5ce85a10627d17921cd196cec
#
_cell.length_a   1.000
_cell.length_b   1.000
_cell.length_c   1.000
_cell.angle_alpha   90.00
_cell.angle_beta   90.00
_cell.angle_gamma   90.00
#
_symmetry.space_group_name_H-M   'P 1'
#
loop_
_entity.id
_entity.type
_entity.pdbx_description
1 polymer ?
#
loop_
_entity_poly.entity_id
_entity_poly.type
_entity_poly.pdbx_seq_one_letter_code
_entity_poly.pdbx_strand_id
1 'polypeptide(L)'
;WPLDVVLDEFTLAALDEALRDGPYGRCVYACDNDVVDHQVVAMEFPSGATATFTMTAFNEGGQRRTRIFGTRGELSGDGETIRIYDFLTRQTEVVTPEQMGAMSAAGGHGGGDAGLMDAFTEAVAVGDPEPIRSGPRESLASHLAVFAAERARLNGTVETLHA
;
A
#
# COMPACT_ATOMS: atom_id res chain seq x y z
N TRP A 1 0.37 12.84 20.11
CA TRP A 1 1.06 11.78 19.41
C TRP A 1 2.58 11.87 19.62
N PRO A 2 3.33 10.84 19.89
CA PRO A 2 2.92 9.43 19.90
C PRO A 2 2.53 8.86 21.28
N LEU A 3 2.46 9.67 22.33
CA LEU A 3 2.29 9.19 23.70
C LEU A 3 0.99 8.41 23.93
N ASP A 4 -0.05 8.78 23.21
CA ASP A 4 -1.35 8.09 23.21
C ASP A 4 -1.33 6.66 22.67
N VAL A 5 -0.27 6.27 21.95
CA VAL A 5 -0.03 4.89 21.49
C VAL A 5 0.75 4.08 22.54
N VAL A 6 1.55 4.78 23.36
CA VAL A 6 2.49 4.15 24.31
C VAL A 6 1.88 4.05 25.71
N LEU A 7 0.96 4.95 26.08
CA LEU A 7 0.48 5.16 27.45
C LEU A 7 -1.05 5.13 27.53
N ASP A 8 -1.56 4.42 28.52
CA ASP A 8 -2.96 4.53 28.96
C ASP A 8 -3.15 5.72 29.90
N GLU A 9 -2.14 6.06 30.70
CA GLU A 9 -2.12 7.22 31.60
C GLU A 9 -0.95 8.15 31.27
N PHE A 10 -1.22 9.44 31.11
CA PHE A 10 -0.21 10.45 30.75
C PHE A 10 0.57 10.96 31.97
N THR A 11 1.34 10.06 32.60
CA THR A 11 2.25 10.38 33.71
C THR A 11 3.68 10.03 33.37
N LEU A 12 4.65 10.71 34.02
CA LEU A 12 6.07 10.38 33.85
C LEU A 12 6.39 8.97 34.36
N ALA A 13 5.72 8.50 35.38
CA ALA A 13 5.91 7.16 35.94
C ALA A 13 5.44 6.09 34.94
N ALA A 14 4.25 6.27 34.36
CA ALA A 14 3.74 5.36 33.33
C ALA A 14 4.62 5.35 32.07
N LEU A 15 5.15 6.52 31.68
CA LEU A 15 6.10 6.59 30.56
C LEU A 15 7.40 5.84 30.86
N ASP A 16 7.98 6.01 32.03
CA ASP A 16 9.21 5.33 32.44
C ASP A 16 9.02 3.80 32.49
N GLU A 17 7.89 3.33 32.98
CA GLU A 17 7.50 1.92 32.99
C GLU A 17 7.31 1.38 31.58
N ALA A 18 6.54 2.08 30.72
CA ALA A 18 6.28 1.65 29.35
C ALA A 18 7.54 1.60 28.49
N LEU A 19 8.47 2.52 28.70
CA LEU A 19 9.76 2.52 28.00
C LEU A 19 10.75 1.48 28.57
N ARG A 20 10.63 1.10 29.85
CA ARG A 20 11.49 0.08 30.44
C ARG A 20 11.04 -1.32 30.08
N ASP A 21 9.78 -1.60 30.17
CA ASP A 21 9.20 -2.95 30.15
C ASP A 21 8.38 -3.24 28.90
N GLY A 22 7.95 -2.18 28.18
CA GLY A 22 7.14 -2.28 26.98
C GLY A 22 7.94 -2.37 25.66
N PRO A 23 7.27 -2.69 24.56
CA PRO A 23 7.92 -2.88 23.26
C PRO A 23 8.49 -1.57 22.66
N TYR A 24 7.98 -0.42 23.08
CA TYR A 24 8.37 0.89 22.54
C TYR A 24 9.66 1.46 23.14
N GLY A 25 10.21 0.85 24.18
CA GLY A 25 11.49 1.23 24.78
C GLY A 25 12.72 0.73 24.01
N ARG A 26 12.52 -0.13 23.02
CA ARG A 26 13.61 -0.69 22.21
C ARG A 26 14.05 0.32 21.14
N CYS A 27 15.35 0.52 21.02
CA CYS A 27 15.89 1.36 19.95
C CYS A 27 15.63 0.72 18.59
N VAL A 28 14.95 1.42 17.68
CA VAL A 28 14.63 0.93 16.33
C VAL A 28 15.87 0.68 15.46
N TYR A 29 17.01 1.33 15.77
CA TYR A 29 18.27 1.17 15.04
C TYR A 29 19.21 0.12 15.66
N ALA A 30 18.92 -0.37 16.87
CA ALA A 30 19.75 -1.31 17.60
C ALA A 30 18.93 -2.49 18.17
N CYS A 31 17.83 -2.83 17.54
CA CYS A 31 17.00 -3.98 17.86
C CYS A 31 17.26 -5.15 16.90
N ASP A 32 16.65 -6.27 17.16
CA ASP A 32 16.72 -7.50 16.35
C ASP A 32 15.66 -7.54 15.23
N ASN A 33 15.15 -6.38 14.82
CA ASN A 33 14.22 -6.29 13.70
C ASN A 33 14.97 -6.59 12.38
N ASP A 34 14.47 -7.55 11.62
CA ASP A 34 15.04 -8.03 10.35
C ASP A 34 14.18 -7.69 9.12
N VAL A 35 13.02 -7.04 9.33
CA VAL A 35 12.17 -6.60 8.22
C VAL A 35 12.73 -5.33 7.58
N VAL A 36 12.40 -5.12 6.31
CA VAL A 36 12.83 -3.93 5.58
C VAL A 36 12.12 -2.67 6.10
N ASP A 37 12.87 -1.61 6.30
CA ASP A 37 12.40 -0.24 6.58
C ASP A 37 12.51 0.67 5.35
N HIS A 38 13.29 0.26 4.37
CA HIS A 38 13.39 0.85 3.04
C HIS A 38 13.76 -0.22 2.02
N GLN A 39 13.15 -0.19 0.85
CA GLN A 39 13.48 -1.12 -0.23
C GLN A 39 13.12 -0.56 -1.60
N VAL A 40 13.82 -1.07 -2.62
CA VAL A 40 13.48 -0.91 -4.02
C VAL A 40 13.36 -2.28 -4.64
N VAL A 41 12.25 -2.55 -5.32
CA VAL A 41 12.03 -3.79 -6.06
C VAL A 41 11.85 -3.45 -7.53
N ALA A 42 12.70 -3.98 -8.39
CA ALA A 42 12.53 -3.94 -9.83
C ALA A 42 11.82 -5.22 -10.30
N MET A 43 10.82 -5.05 -11.13
CA MET A 43 10.00 -6.16 -11.62
C MET A 43 9.89 -6.10 -13.14
N GLU A 44 9.92 -7.27 -13.77
CA GLU A 44 9.60 -7.45 -15.19
C GLU A 44 8.44 -8.45 -15.32
N PHE A 45 7.46 -8.09 -16.13
CA PHE A 45 6.28 -8.92 -16.38
C PHE A 45 6.42 -9.69 -17.70
N PRO A 46 5.74 -10.84 -17.86
CA PRO A 46 5.76 -11.60 -19.11
C PRO A 46 5.34 -10.81 -20.35
N SER A 47 4.57 -9.73 -20.17
CA SER A 47 4.20 -8.80 -21.24
C SER A 47 5.33 -7.89 -21.74
N GLY A 48 6.49 -7.91 -21.06
CA GLY A 48 7.57 -6.96 -21.28
C GLY A 48 7.41 -5.62 -20.55
N ALA A 49 6.32 -5.43 -19.80
CA ALA A 49 6.19 -4.27 -18.94
C ALA A 49 7.17 -4.37 -17.75
N THR A 50 7.68 -3.22 -17.32
CA THR A 50 8.54 -3.14 -16.14
C THR A 50 7.92 -2.26 -15.08
N ALA A 51 8.20 -2.54 -13.80
CA ALA A 51 7.79 -1.69 -12.71
C ALA A 51 8.89 -1.58 -11.65
N THR A 52 8.87 -0.48 -10.91
CA THR A 52 9.65 -0.30 -9.70
C THR A 52 8.72 -0.01 -8.54
N PHE A 53 8.92 -0.70 -7.44
CA PHE A 53 8.28 -0.41 -6.17
C PHE A 53 9.34 0.15 -5.22
N THR A 54 9.07 1.32 -4.65
CA THR A 54 9.94 1.94 -3.65
C THR A 54 9.14 2.15 -2.38
N MET A 55 9.65 1.64 -1.28
CA MET A 55 9.07 1.82 0.05
C MET A 55 10.12 2.46 0.97
N THR A 56 9.69 3.35 1.81
CA THR A 56 10.46 3.90 2.92
C THR A 56 9.53 4.11 4.11
N ALA A 57 9.92 3.58 5.26
CA ALA A 57 9.14 3.68 6.49
C ALA A 57 9.22 5.09 7.11
N PHE A 58 10.33 5.79 6.91
CA PHE A 58 10.61 7.10 7.51
C PHE A 58 10.46 8.21 6.47
N ASN A 59 9.25 8.73 6.32
CA ASN A 59 8.96 9.86 5.44
C ASN A 59 7.81 10.71 6.00
N GLU A 60 7.72 11.95 5.57
CA GLU A 60 6.70 12.89 6.03
C GLU A 60 5.30 12.55 5.49
N GLY A 61 5.20 12.07 4.29
CA GLY A 61 3.93 12.05 3.55
C GLY A 61 3.03 10.85 3.77
N GLY A 62 3.58 9.67 4.12
CA GLY A 62 2.81 8.43 4.33
C GLY A 62 1.92 7.97 3.15
N GLN A 63 1.87 8.71 2.07
CA GLN A 63 0.97 8.51 0.94
C GLN A 63 1.59 7.60 -0.13
N ARG A 64 0.74 6.85 -0.82
CA ARG A 64 1.15 6.06 -1.98
C ARG A 64 1.15 6.93 -3.22
N ARG A 65 2.29 7.01 -3.91
CA ARG A 65 2.40 7.68 -5.20
C ARG A 65 2.57 6.65 -6.29
N THR A 66 1.68 6.70 -7.28
CA THR A 66 1.71 5.78 -8.41
C THR A 66 1.94 6.55 -9.69
N ARG A 67 2.78 6.03 -10.59
CA ARG A 67 2.96 6.58 -11.93
C ARG A 67 3.01 5.44 -12.94
N ILE A 68 2.24 5.56 -13.99
CA ILE A 68 2.12 4.54 -15.05
C ILE A 68 2.38 5.23 -16.38
N PHE A 69 3.29 4.66 -17.16
CA PHE A 69 3.62 5.11 -18.49
C PHE A 69 3.08 4.10 -19.50
N GLY A 70 2.16 4.51 -20.33
CA GLY A 70 1.57 3.70 -21.39
C GLY A 70 1.93 4.21 -22.77
N THR A 71 1.49 3.52 -23.80
CA THR A 71 1.73 3.90 -25.21
C THR A 71 0.89 5.09 -25.67
N ARG A 72 -0.21 5.39 -24.96
CA ARG A 72 -1.14 6.46 -25.32
C ARG A 72 -1.10 7.65 -24.38
N GLY A 73 -0.45 7.51 -23.23
CA GLY A 73 -0.42 8.55 -22.21
C GLY A 73 0.31 8.12 -20.97
N GLU A 74 0.30 8.99 -19.98
CA GLU A 74 0.77 8.68 -18.64
C GLU A 74 -0.31 8.96 -17.59
N LEU A 75 -0.26 8.20 -16.50
CA LEU A 75 -1.13 8.38 -15.36
C LEU A 75 -0.28 8.60 -14.11
N SER A 76 -0.69 9.54 -13.26
CA SER A 76 -0.12 9.73 -11.94
C SER A 76 -1.23 9.86 -10.90
N GLY A 77 -1.02 9.22 -9.72
CA GLY A 77 -1.95 9.28 -8.59
C GLY A 77 -1.20 9.44 -7.28
N ASP A 78 -1.80 10.13 -6.34
CA ASP A 78 -1.27 10.38 -4.99
C ASP A 78 -2.13 9.78 -3.87
N GLY A 79 -3.20 9.09 -4.23
CA GLY A 79 -4.17 8.51 -3.32
C GLY A 79 -5.45 9.36 -3.18
N GLU A 80 -5.44 10.61 -3.66
CA GLU A 80 -6.58 11.52 -3.63
C GLU A 80 -7.02 11.93 -5.04
N THR A 81 -6.08 12.17 -5.93
CA THR A 81 -6.35 12.57 -7.31
C THR A 81 -5.64 11.67 -8.29
N ILE A 82 -6.27 11.49 -9.47
CA ILE A 82 -5.64 10.83 -10.61
C ILE A 82 -5.51 11.85 -11.72
N ARG A 83 -4.30 12.00 -12.26
CA ARG A 83 -4.02 12.84 -13.45
C ARG A 83 -3.71 11.93 -14.63
N ILE A 84 -4.41 12.12 -15.72
CA ILE A 84 -4.23 11.35 -16.95
C ILE A 84 -3.83 12.34 -18.05
N TYR A 85 -2.63 12.15 -18.58
CA TYR A 85 -2.14 12.94 -19.72
C TYR A 85 -2.19 12.12 -21.01
N ASP A 86 -2.93 12.58 -21.97
CA ASP A 86 -3.07 11.96 -23.31
C ASP A 86 -2.01 12.51 -24.27
N PHE A 87 -1.20 11.64 -24.87
CA PHE A 87 -0.11 12.02 -25.77
C PHE A 87 -0.61 12.54 -27.11
N LEU A 88 -1.79 12.13 -27.57
CA LEU A 88 -2.34 12.54 -28.85
C LEU A 88 -2.93 13.96 -28.76
N THR A 89 -3.79 14.19 -27.78
CA THR A 89 -4.47 15.46 -27.58
C THR A 89 -3.64 16.47 -26.81
N ARG A 90 -2.62 16.02 -26.08
CA ARG A 90 -1.77 16.81 -25.16
C ARG A 90 -2.58 17.49 -24.05
N GLN A 91 -3.68 16.87 -23.67
CA GLN A 91 -4.54 17.36 -22.60
C GLN A 91 -4.34 16.53 -21.33
N THR A 92 -4.56 17.18 -20.18
CA THR A 92 -4.58 16.53 -18.89
C THR A 92 -6.00 16.51 -18.35
N GLU A 93 -6.49 15.34 -18.04
CA GLU A 93 -7.68 15.13 -17.24
C GLU A 93 -7.28 14.93 -15.79
N VAL A 94 -8.04 15.52 -14.86
CA VAL A 94 -7.89 15.30 -13.42
C VAL A 94 -9.17 14.68 -12.89
N VAL A 95 -9.05 13.49 -12.31
CA VAL A 95 -10.18 12.76 -11.72
C VAL A 95 -10.03 12.82 -10.21
N THR A 96 -11.08 13.28 -9.54
CA THR A 96 -11.15 13.35 -8.06
C THR A 96 -12.05 12.25 -7.50
N PRO A 97 -11.99 11.95 -6.18
CA PRO A 97 -12.86 10.97 -5.55
C PRO A 97 -14.36 11.22 -5.77
N GLU A 98 -14.78 12.48 -5.77
CA GLU A 98 -16.18 12.86 -6.01
C GLU A 98 -16.64 12.45 -7.42
N GLN A 99 -15.79 12.61 -8.41
CA GLN A 99 -16.06 12.22 -9.81
C GLN A 99 -16.07 10.69 -9.98
N MET A 100 -15.36 9.97 -9.14
CA MET A 100 -15.35 8.49 -9.13
C MET A 100 -16.56 7.89 -8.41
N GLY A 101 -17.42 8.71 -7.82
CA GLY A 101 -18.53 8.24 -7.00
C GLY A 101 -18.07 7.56 -5.72
N ALA A 102 -16.86 7.88 -5.27
CA ALA A 102 -16.31 7.33 -4.05
C ALA A 102 -17.21 7.71 -2.87
N MET A 103 -17.67 6.72 -2.14
CA MET A 103 -18.43 6.91 -0.91
C MET A 103 -17.55 7.60 0.13
N SER A 104 -18.21 8.41 0.95
CA SER A 104 -17.64 9.20 2.04
C SER A 104 -16.33 8.64 2.63
N ALA A 105 -15.32 9.49 2.75
CA ALA A 105 -14.08 9.23 3.50
C ALA A 105 -14.30 9.00 5.02
N ALA A 106 -15.51 8.78 5.48
CA ALA A 106 -15.87 8.49 6.87
C ALA A 106 -15.42 7.10 7.35
N GLY A 107 -14.86 6.28 6.47
CA GLY A 107 -14.25 5.00 6.81
C GLY A 107 -12.72 5.06 6.69
N GLY A 108 -12.00 4.18 7.38
CA GLY A 108 -10.55 4.03 7.26
C GLY A 108 -10.08 3.86 5.81
N HIS A 109 -8.82 4.18 5.56
CA HIS A 109 -8.18 4.05 4.24
C HIS A 109 -8.89 4.81 3.09
N GLY A 110 -9.43 6.00 3.38
CA GLY A 110 -10.09 6.84 2.37
C GLY A 110 -11.38 6.23 1.80
N GLY A 111 -12.09 5.44 2.58
CA GLY A 111 -13.32 4.75 2.17
C GLY A 111 -13.09 3.35 1.58
N GLY A 112 -11.84 2.88 1.49
CA GLY A 112 -11.53 1.56 0.96
C GLY A 112 -12.16 0.42 1.75
N ASP A 113 -12.20 0.53 3.07
CA ASP A 113 -12.81 -0.49 3.94
C ASP A 113 -14.32 -0.59 3.71
N ALA A 114 -15.01 0.53 3.59
CA ALA A 114 -16.44 0.56 3.28
C ALA A 114 -16.71 -0.06 1.90
N GLY A 115 -15.92 0.33 0.88
CA GLY A 115 -16.06 -0.21 -0.47
C GLY A 115 -15.80 -1.73 -0.54
N LEU A 116 -14.87 -2.24 0.27
CA LEU A 116 -14.65 -3.69 0.38
C LEU A 116 -15.87 -4.40 0.97
N MET A 117 -16.45 -3.87 2.03
CA MET A 117 -17.64 -4.43 2.68
C MET A 117 -18.87 -4.37 1.79
N ASP A 118 -19.05 -3.28 1.06
CA ASP A 118 -20.16 -3.13 0.11
C ASP A 118 -20.06 -4.17 -1.02
N ALA A 119 -18.87 -4.30 -1.63
CA ALA A 119 -18.62 -5.28 -2.68
C ALA A 119 -18.85 -6.73 -2.18
N PHE A 120 -18.41 -7.02 -0.95
CA PHE A 120 -18.61 -8.33 -0.35
C PHE A 120 -20.11 -8.63 -0.09
N THR A 121 -20.81 -7.67 0.53
CA THR A 121 -22.24 -7.85 0.83
C THR A 121 -23.08 -7.94 -0.44
N GLU A 122 -22.75 -7.18 -1.47
CA GLU A 122 -23.38 -7.27 -2.78
C GLU A 122 -23.17 -8.67 -3.40
N ALA A 123 -21.91 -9.14 -3.45
CA ALA A 123 -21.57 -10.46 -3.97
C ALA A 123 -22.34 -11.57 -3.27
N VAL A 124 -22.47 -11.51 -1.95
CA VAL A 124 -23.26 -12.48 -1.17
C VAL A 124 -24.75 -12.37 -1.50
N ALA A 125 -25.28 -11.15 -1.63
CA ALA A 125 -26.71 -10.94 -1.88
C ALA A 125 -27.14 -11.44 -3.26
N VAL A 126 -26.28 -11.25 -4.28
CA VAL A 126 -26.61 -11.69 -5.65
C VAL A 126 -26.11 -13.11 -5.95
N GLY A 127 -25.27 -13.69 -5.10
CA GLY A 127 -24.67 -15.01 -5.29
C GLY A 127 -23.63 -15.05 -6.42
N ASP A 128 -23.01 -13.91 -6.73
CA ASP A 128 -22.02 -13.74 -7.79
C ASP A 128 -20.77 -13.05 -7.22
N PRO A 129 -19.56 -13.61 -7.38
CA PRO A 129 -18.32 -12.99 -6.90
C PRO A 129 -17.81 -11.81 -7.75
N GLU A 130 -18.45 -11.47 -8.88
CA GLU A 130 -18.01 -10.42 -9.80
C GLU A 130 -17.76 -9.05 -9.11
N PRO A 131 -18.58 -8.59 -8.15
CA PRO A 131 -18.30 -7.37 -7.43
C PRO A 131 -16.97 -7.36 -6.66
N ILE A 132 -16.44 -8.54 -6.29
CA ILE A 132 -15.16 -8.66 -5.56
C ILE A 132 -14.02 -8.57 -6.56
N ARG A 133 -13.37 -7.40 -6.62
CA ARG A 133 -12.30 -7.09 -7.59
C ARG A 133 -10.96 -7.75 -7.27
N SER A 134 -10.72 -8.14 -6.03
CA SER A 134 -9.49 -8.80 -5.59
C SER A 134 -9.81 -10.09 -4.84
N GLY A 135 -9.88 -11.17 -5.58
CA GLY A 135 -10.17 -12.50 -5.04
C GLY A 135 -8.93 -13.16 -4.38
N PRO A 136 -9.11 -14.39 -3.87
CA PRO A 136 -8.01 -15.12 -3.22
C PRO A 136 -6.78 -15.35 -4.11
N ARG A 137 -6.97 -15.49 -5.43
CA ARG A 137 -5.86 -15.70 -6.37
C ARG A 137 -5.00 -14.46 -6.53
N GLU A 138 -5.62 -13.30 -6.71
CA GLU A 138 -4.94 -12.02 -6.81
C GLU A 138 -4.22 -11.68 -5.50
N SER A 139 -4.87 -11.94 -4.38
CA SER A 139 -4.27 -11.78 -3.06
C SER A 139 -3.06 -12.70 -2.87
N LEU A 140 -3.17 -13.97 -3.24
CA LEU A 140 -2.04 -14.92 -3.19
C LEU A 140 -0.88 -14.46 -4.09
N ALA A 141 -1.17 -14.04 -5.32
CA ALA A 141 -0.14 -13.58 -6.25
C ALA A 141 0.63 -12.38 -5.69
N SER A 142 -0.06 -11.42 -5.07
CA SER A 142 0.59 -10.27 -4.44
C SER A 142 1.46 -10.65 -3.24
N HIS A 143 1.03 -11.60 -2.42
CA HIS A 143 1.84 -12.12 -1.30
C HIS A 143 3.08 -12.88 -1.80
N LEU A 144 2.92 -13.71 -2.84
CA LEU A 144 4.06 -14.43 -3.43
C LEU A 144 5.09 -13.46 -4.02
N ALA A 145 4.66 -12.33 -4.58
CA ALA A 145 5.55 -11.28 -5.06
C ALA A 145 6.37 -10.66 -3.92
N VAL A 146 5.75 -10.38 -2.77
CA VAL A 146 6.45 -9.88 -1.58
C VAL A 146 7.47 -10.90 -1.06
N PHE A 147 7.09 -12.17 -0.98
CA PHE A 147 8.02 -13.22 -0.54
C PHE A 147 9.18 -13.43 -1.51
N ALA A 148 8.94 -13.29 -2.82
CA ALA A 148 10.03 -13.35 -3.82
C ALA A 148 10.97 -12.14 -3.69
N ALA A 149 10.44 -10.94 -3.48
CA ALA A 149 11.24 -9.75 -3.25
C ALA A 149 12.15 -9.91 -2.01
N GLU A 150 11.63 -10.49 -0.93
CA GLU A 150 12.41 -10.76 0.27
C GLU A 150 13.48 -11.84 0.03
N ARG A 151 13.16 -12.93 -0.66
CA ARG A 151 14.18 -13.92 -1.04
C ARG A 151 15.27 -13.32 -1.93
N ALA A 152 14.88 -12.49 -2.91
CA ALA A 152 15.83 -11.80 -3.78
C ALA A 152 16.79 -10.91 -2.97
N ARG A 153 16.26 -10.17 -2.00
CA ARG A 153 17.03 -9.31 -1.09
C ARG A 153 18.03 -10.11 -0.27
N LEU A 154 17.57 -11.19 0.38
CA LEU A 154 18.39 -12.00 1.27
C LEU A 154 19.50 -12.75 0.53
N ASN A 155 19.23 -13.21 -0.69
CA ASN A 155 20.14 -14.03 -1.48
C ASN A 155 20.94 -13.24 -2.53
N GLY A 156 20.60 -11.98 -2.78
CA GLY A 156 21.20 -11.18 -3.86
C GLY A 156 20.89 -11.74 -5.25
N THR A 157 19.69 -12.31 -5.44
CA THR A 157 19.27 -13.01 -6.66
C THR A 157 18.12 -12.31 -7.37
N VAL A 158 17.86 -12.74 -8.61
CA VAL A 158 16.59 -12.46 -9.30
C VAL A 158 15.68 -13.67 -9.11
N GLU A 159 14.48 -13.43 -8.64
CA GLU A 159 13.48 -14.47 -8.38
C GLU A 159 12.42 -14.49 -9.49
N THR A 160 12.07 -15.70 -9.95
CA THR A 160 10.97 -15.88 -10.90
C THR A 160 9.71 -16.31 -10.17
N LEU A 161 8.59 -15.61 -10.45
CA LEU A 161 7.28 -15.99 -9.96
C LEU A 161 6.62 -16.94 -10.97
N HIS A 162 6.28 -18.12 -10.51
CA HIS A 162 5.43 -19.05 -11.24
C HIS A 162 3.99 -18.87 -10.71
N ALA A 163 3.14 -18.21 -11.50
CA ALA A 163 1.74 -18.00 -11.19
C ALA A 163 0.89 -19.25 -11.52
#